data_3a9c2e603df822116b914869a7a124f0
#
_entry.id   3a9c2e603df822116b914869a7a124f0
#
_cell.length_a   1.000
_cell.length_b   1.000
_cell.length_c   1.000
_cell.angle_alpha   90.00
_cell.angle_beta   90.00
_cell.angle_gamma   90.00
#
_symmetry.space_group_name_H-M   'P 1'
#
loop_
_entity.id
_entity.type
_entity.pdbx_description
1 polymer ?
#
loop_
_entity_poly.entity_id
_entity_poly.type
_entity_poly.pdbx_seq_one_letter_code
_entity_poly.pdbx_strand_id
1 'polypeptide(L)'
;METGLEFVANARRQLIRLIALTIVASSCAALLLIAILMIITGNVVGLASYAGVVVLGLAGSLATLALLKRRVLWQAIIPITVGMMVGLTLSVFLIPEQTFVALPFLTVPIVLVTLGRHRLSILLTLVSGIVASAGLAWFAPSVEVEQVIIGDALPLVSGIGFVTLLVIIWLLSDRLLTISDAAVALADKRAAEAEDARQRAEEA
;
A
#
# COMPACT_ATOMS: atom_id res chain seq x y z
N MET A 1 6.34 26.56 -17.16
CA MET A 1 6.21 26.58 -15.69
C MET A 1 5.13 25.58 -15.31
N GLU A 2 5.48 24.48 -14.63
CA GLU A 2 4.45 23.58 -14.07
C GLU A 2 3.66 24.36 -13.02
N THR A 3 2.34 24.30 -13.12
CA THR A 3 1.49 24.87 -12.06
C THR A 3 1.70 24.05 -10.81
N GLY A 4 1.65 24.65 -9.60
CA GLY A 4 1.84 23.93 -8.35
C GLY A 4 0.87 22.74 -8.20
N LEU A 5 -0.28 22.75 -8.89
CA LEU A 5 -1.22 21.63 -8.93
C LEU A 5 -0.69 20.44 -9.76
N GLU A 6 0.02 20.70 -10.86
CA GLU A 6 0.64 19.66 -11.68
C GLU A 6 1.80 18.99 -10.93
N PHE A 7 2.61 19.78 -10.22
CA PHE A 7 3.67 19.25 -9.36
C PHE A 7 3.12 18.27 -8.32
N VAL A 8 2.08 18.66 -7.56
CA VAL A 8 1.46 17.80 -6.54
C VAL A 8 0.86 16.53 -7.17
N ALA A 9 0.22 16.63 -8.33
CA ALA A 9 -0.34 15.48 -9.04
C ALA A 9 0.76 14.50 -9.50
N ASN A 10 1.87 15.02 -10.01
CA ASN A 10 3.02 14.24 -10.44
C ASN A 10 3.73 13.56 -9.25
N ALA A 11 3.92 14.27 -8.13
CA ALA A 11 4.48 13.72 -6.91
C ALA A 11 3.64 12.54 -6.36
N ARG A 12 2.31 12.66 -6.37
CA ARG A 12 1.41 11.56 -5.97
C ARG A 12 1.52 10.35 -6.89
N ARG A 13 1.59 10.57 -8.22
CA ARG A 13 1.79 9.47 -9.17
C ARG A 13 3.11 8.73 -8.93
N GLN A 14 4.19 9.48 -8.69
CA GLN A 14 5.48 8.90 -8.39
C GLN A 14 5.44 8.07 -7.10
N LEU A 15 4.80 8.57 -6.05
CA LEU A 15 4.65 7.87 -4.79
C LEU A 15 3.90 6.53 -4.98
N ILE A 16 2.74 6.57 -5.65
CA ILE A 16 1.95 5.35 -5.91
C ILE A 16 2.76 4.36 -6.75
N ARG A 17 3.50 4.85 -7.75
CA ARG A 17 4.39 4.02 -8.57
C ARG A 17 5.47 3.35 -7.74
N LEU A 18 6.13 4.08 -6.83
CA LEU A 18 7.17 3.55 -5.95
C LEU A 18 6.59 2.48 -5.02
N ILE A 19 5.46 2.75 -4.38
CA ILE A 19 4.79 1.77 -3.50
C ILE A 19 4.41 0.50 -4.30
N ALA A 20 3.81 0.65 -5.47
CA ALA A 20 3.45 -0.49 -6.31
C ALA A 20 4.69 -1.30 -6.73
N LEU A 21 5.80 -0.65 -7.09
CA LEU A 21 7.07 -1.33 -7.41
C LEU A 21 7.66 -2.05 -6.20
N THR A 22 7.60 -1.45 -5.01
CA THR A 22 8.04 -2.09 -3.76
C THR A 22 7.23 -3.36 -3.49
N ILE A 23 5.90 -3.30 -3.64
CA ILE A 23 5.05 -4.48 -3.44
C ILE A 23 5.33 -5.54 -4.52
N VAL A 24 5.55 -5.16 -5.78
CA VAL A 24 5.96 -6.10 -6.83
C VAL A 24 7.28 -6.80 -6.47
N ALA A 25 8.29 -6.04 -6.08
CA ALA A 25 9.60 -6.59 -5.72
C ALA A 25 9.49 -7.55 -4.53
N SER A 26 8.76 -7.14 -3.48
CA SER A 26 8.53 -7.98 -2.29
C SER A 26 7.72 -9.24 -2.61
N SER A 27 6.70 -9.12 -3.46
CA SER A 27 5.91 -10.27 -3.89
C SER A 27 6.74 -11.25 -4.72
N CYS A 28 7.60 -10.78 -5.61
CA CYS A 28 8.51 -11.63 -6.35
C CYS A 28 9.51 -12.35 -5.43
N ALA A 29 10.07 -11.65 -4.45
CA ALA A 29 10.96 -12.25 -3.46
C ALA A 29 10.24 -13.30 -2.60
N ALA A 30 9.00 -13.02 -2.17
CA ALA A 30 8.17 -13.95 -1.42
C ALA A 30 7.84 -15.20 -2.25
N LEU A 31 7.45 -15.05 -3.51
CA LEU A 31 7.16 -16.18 -4.40
C LEU A 31 8.41 -17.06 -4.64
N LEU A 32 9.56 -16.44 -4.81
CA LEU A 32 10.82 -17.18 -4.94
C LEU A 32 11.12 -17.99 -3.67
N LEU A 33 10.96 -17.37 -2.50
CA LEU A 33 11.13 -18.05 -1.22
C LEU A 33 10.14 -19.21 -1.05
N ILE A 34 8.87 -18.99 -1.37
CA ILE A 34 7.84 -20.04 -1.32
C ILE A 34 8.22 -21.22 -2.23
N ALA A 35 8.69 -20.94 -3.45
CA ALA A 35 9.14 -21.99 -4.37
C ALA A 35 10.32 -22.80 -3.81
N ILE A 36 11.29 -22.13 -3.19
CA ILE A 36 12.42 -22.80 -2.51
C ILE A 36 11.90 -23.67 -1.36
N LEU A 37 11.00 -23.14 -0.54
CA LEU A 37 10.41 -23.87 0.58
C LEU A 37 9.59 -25.08 0.12
N MET A 38 8.83 -24.98 -0.97
CA MET A 38 8.13 -26.12 -1.58
C MET A 38 9.09 -27.27 -1.93
N ILE A 39 10.25 -26.92 -2.48
CA ILE A 39 11.27 -27.91 -2.86
C ILE A 39 11.88 -28.57 -1.61
N ILE A 40 12.18 -27.78 -0.58
CA ILE A 40 12.87 -28.28 0.63
C ILE A 40 11.92 -29.10 1.51
N THR A 41 10.67 -28.63 1.70
CA THR A 41 9.73 -29.24 2.67
C THR A 41 8.83 -30.29 2.06
N GLY A 42 8.69 -30.29 0.72
CA GLY A 42 7.72 -31.14 0.03
C GLY A 42 6.24 -30.76 0.25
N ASN A 43 5.97 -29.72 1.05
CA ASN A 43 4.61 -29.23 1.34
C ASN A 43 4.10 -28.32 0.23
N VAL A 44 3.62 -28.92 -0.85
CA VAL A 44 3.17 -28.18 -2.04
C VAL A 44 1.81 -27.51 -1.79
N VAL A 45 0.87 -28.18 -1.14
CA VAL A 45 -0.54 -27.71 -1.06
C VAL A 45 -0.65 -26.44 -0.21
N GLY A 46 -0.11 -26.45 0.99
CA GLY A 46 -0.19 -25.30 1.89
C GLY A 46 0.56 -24.07 1.36
N LEU A 47 1.78 -24.29 0.87
CA LEU A 47 2.59 -23.23 0.29
C LEU A 47 2.00 -22.69 -1.02
N ALA A 48 1.34 -23.51 -1.84
CA ALA A 48 0.63 -23.05 -3.04
C ALA A 48 -0.55 -22.14 -2.70
N SER A 49 -1.29 -22.43 -1.64
CA SER A 49 -2.39 -21.57 -1.16
C SER A 49 -1.85 -20.19 -0.77
N TYR A 50 -0.74 -20.15 -0.05
CA TYR A 50 -0.09 -18.89 0.33
C TYR A 50 0.48 -18.14 -0.87
N ALA A 51 1.08 -18.86 -1.84
CA ALA A 51 1.52 -18.26 -3.10
C ALA A 51 0.36 -17.57 -3.83
N GLY A 52 -0.84 -18.17 -3.81
CA GLY A 52 -2.06 -17.57 -4.37
C GLY A 52 -2.38 -16.20 -3.77
N VAL A 53 -2.23 -16.04 -2.45
CA VAL A 53 -2.42 -14.75 -1.76
C VAL A 53 -1.40 -13.72 -2.23
N VAL A 54 -0.12 -14.11 -2.32
CA VAL A 54 0.96 -13.21 -2.79
C VAL A 54 0.72 -12.78 -4.24
N VAL A 55 0.22 -13.69 -5.09
CA VAL A 55 -0.15 -13.40 -6.48
C VAL A 55 -1.25 -12.36 -6.58
N LEU A 56 -2.23 -12.33 -5.67
CA LEU A 56 -3.27 -11.29 -5.65
C LEU A 56 -2.67 -9.90 -5.42
N GLY A 57 -1.78 -9.76 -4.47
CA GLY A 57 -1.05 -8.50 -4.22
C GLY A 57 -0.21 -8.07 -5.42
N LEU A 58 0.51 -9.02 -6.03
CA LEU A 58 1.31 -8.81 -7.23
C LEU A 58 0.43 -8.35 -8.41
N ALA A 59 -0.66 -9.06 -8.70
CA ALA A 59 -1.58 -8.73 -9.78
C ALA A 59 -2.21 -7.34 -9.60
N GLY A 60 -2.66 -7.01 -8.39
CA GLY A 60 -3.17 -5.68 -8.05
C GLY A 60 -2.14 -4.58 -8.29
N SER A 61 -0.89 -4.81 -7.90
CA SER A 61 0.20 -3.84 -8.09
C SER A 61 0.58 -3.66 -9.55
N LEU A 62 0.66 -4.74 -10.34
CA LEU A 62 0.92 -4.69 -11.77
C LEU A 62 -0.22 -3.98 -12.53
N ALA A 63 -1.48 -4.26 -12.18
CA ALA A 63 -2.63 -3.58 -12.74
C ALA A 63 -2.60 -2.07 -12.42
N THR A 64 -2.22 -1.70 -11.19
CA THR A 64 -2.01 -0.29 -10.80
C THR A 64 -0.94 0.37 -11.65
N LEU A 65 0.23 -0.26 -11.84
CA LEU A 65 1.31 0.27 -12.68
C LEU A 65 0.86 0.45 -14.14
N ALA A 66 0.05 -0.47 -14.68
CA ALA A 66 -0.49 -0.36 -16.02
C ALA A 66 -1.50 0.81 -16.15
N LEU A 67 -2.37 0.98 -15.16
CA LEU A 67 -3.38 2.03 -15.14
C LEU A 67 -2.82 3.42 -14.84
N LEU A 68 -1.70 3.54 -14.12
CA LEU A 68 -1.01 4.82 -13.88
C LEU A 68 -0.58 5.53 -15.18
N LYS A 69 -0.42 4.78 -16.27
CA LYS A 69 -0.16 5.34 -17.60
C LYS A 69 -1.39 6.07 -18.18
N ARG A 70 -2.60 5.70 -17.72
CA ARG A 70 -3.88 6.25 -18.18
C ARG A 70 -4.27 7.39 -17.27
N ARG A 71 -4.09 8.49 -17.26
CA ARG A 71 -4.36 9.77 -16.57
C ARG A 71 -5.31 9.78 -15.35
N VAL A 72 -6.05 8.72 -15.02
CA VAL A 72 -7.06 8.69 -13.93
C VAL A 72 -6.49 8.04 -12.68
N LEU A 73 -5.97 8.88 -11.75
CA LEU A 73 -5.21 8.45 -10.58
C LEU A 73 -6.02 7.56 -9.61
N TRP A 74 -7.27 7.95 -9.31
CA TRP A 74 -8.09 7.21 -8.35
C TRP A 74 -8.45 5.80 -8.84
N GLN A 75 -8.68 5.62 -10.15
CA GLN A 75 -8.94 4.30 -10.74
C GLN A 75 -7.71 3.42 -10.73
N ALA A 76 -6.51 4.00 -10.88
CA ALA A 76 -5.27 3.26 -10.84
C ALA A 76 -4.96 2.69 -9.46
N ILE A 77 -5.47 3.28 -8.39
CA ILE A 77 -5.24 2.82 -7.00
C ILE A 77 -6.15 1.64 -6.62
N ILE A 78 -7.32 1.51 -7.24
CA ILE A 78 -8.30 0.47 -6.89
C ILE A 78 -7.69 -0.95 -6.92
N PRO A 79 -7.00 -1.39 -7.97
CA PRO A 79 -6.51 -2.76 -8.05
C PRO A 79 -5.54 -3.12 -6.93
N ILE A 80 -4.58 -2.24 -6.61
CA ILE A 80 -3.63 -2.49 -5.52
C ILE A 80 -4.34 -2.51 -4.16
N THR A 81 -5.30 -1.61 -3.95
CA THR A 81 -6.09 -1.54 -2.71
C THR A 81 -6.90 -2.82 -2.51
N VAL A 82 -7.64 -3.25 -3.54
CA VAL A 82 -8.44 -4.48 -3.48
C VAL A 82 -7.53 -5.71 -3.33
N GLY A 83 -6.48 -5.80 -4.13
CA GLY A 83 -5.52 -6.92 -4.06
C GLY A 83 -4.89 -7.05 -2.67
N MET A 84 -4.49 -5.94 -2.05
CA MET A 84 -3.95 -5.95 -0.69
C MET A 84 -5.01 -6.31 0.36
N MET A 85 -6.20 -5.70 0.30
CA MET A 85 -7.27 -5.99 1.27
C MET A 85 -7.67 -7.46 1.25
N VAL A 86 -7.94 -8.00 0.06
CA VAL A 86 -8.31 -9.41 -0.10
C VAL A 86 -7.14 -10.34 0.26
N GLY A 87 -5.94 -10.03 -0.22
CA GLY A 87 -4.75 -10.83 0.06
C GLY A 87 -4.43 -10.90 1.55
N LEU A 88 -4.41 -9.75 2.25
CA LEU A 88 -4.13 -9.71 3.69
C LEU A 88 -5.21 -10.42 4.50
N THR A 89 -6.48 -10.28 4.14
CA THR A 89 -7.58 -10.98 4.81
C THR A 89 -7.41 -12.50 4.64
N LEU A 90 -7.17 -12.96 3.42
CA LEU A 90 -6.97 -14.40 3.15
C LEU A 90 -5.70 -14.94 3.82
N SER A 91 -4.61 -14.15 3.90
CA SER A 91 -3.37 -14.61 4.54
C SER A 91 -3.58 -14.98 6.02
N VAL A 92 -4.40 -14.22 6.74
CA VAL A 92 -4.69 -14.52 8.15
C VAL A 92 -5.54 -15.78 8.32
N PHE A 93 -6.46 -16.06 7.38
CA PHE A 93 -7.20 -17.33 7.41
C PHE A 93 -6.31 -18.54 7.11
N LEU A 94 -5.27 -18.36 6.28
CA LEU A 94 -4.32 -19.43 5.97
C LEU A 94 -3.25 -19.60 7.05
N ILE A 95 -2.84 -18.52 7.68
CA ILE A 95 -1.77 -18.46 8.68
C ILE A 95 -2.20 -17.50 9.79
N PRO A 96 -2.99 -17.94 10.78
CA PRO A 96 -3.50 -17.08 11.85
C PRO A 96 -2.40 -16.36 12.63
N GLU A 97 -1.19 -16.95 12.75
CA GLU A 97 -0.06 -16.36 13.43
C GLU A 97 0.44 -15.07 12.76
N GLN A 98 0.11 -14.84 11.48
CA GLN A 98 0.45 -13.62 10.77
C GLN A 98 -0.50 -12.45 11.05
N THR A 99 -1.53 -12.61 11.87
CA THR A 99 -2.51 -11.55 12.17
C THR A 99 -1.84 -10.27 12.63
N PHE A 100 -0.85 -10.34 13.50
CA PHE A 100 -0.14 -9.17 14.01
C PHE A 100 0.73 -8.47 12.95
N VAL A 101 1.11 -9.15 11.86
CA VAL A 101 1.78 -8.55 10.70
C VAL A 101 0.75 -8.00 9.73
N ALA A 102 -0.31 -8.74 9.47
CA ALA A 102 -1.33 -8.37 8.48
C ALA A 102 -2.13 -7.12 8.89
N LEU A 103 -2.47 -6.97 10.17
CA LEU A 103 -3.23 -5.83 10.67
C LEU A 103 -2.57 -4.47 10.37
N PRO A 104 -1.28 -4.24 10.67
CA PRO A 104 -0.60 -3.00 10.27
C PRO A 104 -0.60 -2.77 8.76
N PHE A 105 -0.49 -3.84 7.95
CA PHE A 105 -0.55 -3.71 6.50
C PHE A 105 -1.91 -3.24 5.97
N LEU A 106 -3.01 -3.47 6.68
CA LEU A 106 -4.33 -2.96 6.30
C LEU A 106 -4.40 -1.43 6.31
N THR A 107 -3.47 -0.75 6.96
CA THR A 107 -3.37 0.72 6.91
C THR A 107 -2.88 1.21 5.54
N VAL A 108 -2.06 0.43 4.84
CA VAL A 108 -1.48 0.82 3.55
C VAL A 108 -2.55 1.07 2.47
N PRO A 109 -3.53 0.19 2.23
CA PRO A 109 -4.65 0.46 1.32
C PRO A 109 -5.40 1.75 1.66
N ILE A 110 -5.65 2.02 2.94
CA ILE A 110 -6.36 3.23 3.39
C ILE A 110 -5.54 4.47 3.01
N VAL A 111 -4.24 4.49 3.30
CA VAL A 111 -3.37 5.61 2.94
C VAL A 111 -3.28 5.78 1.42
N LEU A 112 -3.15 4.70 0.65
CA LEU A 112 -3.11 4.77 -0.81
C LEU A 112 -4.36 5.42 -1.39
N VAL A 113 -5.54 5.07 -0.90
CA VAL A 113 -6.81 5.61 -1.40
C VAL A 113 -6.95 7.10 -1.04
N THR A 114 -6.41 7.55 0.10
CA THR A 114 -6.41 8.99 0.44
C THR A 114 -5.62 9.81 -0.57
N LEU A 115 -4.56 9.27 -1.16
CA LEU A 115 -3.80 9.91 -2.24
C LEU A 115 -4.63 10.12 -3.51
N GLY A 116 -5.62 9.27 -3.76
CA GLY A 116 -6.55 9.39 -4.89
C GLY A 116 -7.60 10.49 -4.74
N ARG A 117 -7.82 11.03 -3.53
CA ARG A 117 -8.79 12.09 -3.19
C ARG A 117 -10.24 11.80 -3.57
N HIS A 118 -10.62 10.56 -3.80
CA HIS A 118 -12.00 10.20 -4.09
C HIS A 118 -12.72 9.79 -2.81
N ARG A 119 -13.61 10.66 -2.30
CA ARG A 119 -14.25 10.51 -0.97
C ARG A 119 -14.95 9.17 -0.77
N LEU A 120 -15.70 8.71 -1.78
CA LEU A 120 -16.41 7.43 -1.70
C LEU A 120 -15.44 6.25 -1.59
N SER A 121 -14.34 6.25 -2.36
CA SER A 121 -13.34 5.19 -2.29
C SER A 121 -12.64 5.16 -0.93
N ILE A 122 -12.34 6.34 -0.34
CA ILE A 122 -11.77 6.44 1.00
C ILE A 122 -12.73 5.83 2.03
N LEU A 123 -14.00 6.21 1.99
CA LEU A 123 -15.01 5.70 2.92
C LEU A 123 -15.19 4.18 2.79
N LEU A 124 -15.33 3.67 1.56
CA LEU A 124 -15.47 2.24 1.31
C LEU A 124 -14.26 1.46 1.79
N THR A 125 -13.04 1.94 1.52
CA THR A 125 -11.82 1.27 1.97
C THR A 125 -11.69 1.29 3.48
N LEU A 126 -12.04 2.40 4.14
CA LEU A 126 -12.05 2.51 5.60
C LEU A 126 -13.05 1.51 6.22
N VAL A 127 -14.29 1.50 5.72
CA VAL A 127 -15.33 0.56 6.20
C VAL A 127 -14.88 -0.88 5.97
N SER A 128 -14.36 -1.21 4.78
CA SER A 128 -13.84 -2.54 4.48
C SER A 128 -12.68 -2.93 5.40
N GLY A 129 -11.77 -2.00 5.71
CA GLY A 129 -10.66 -2.20 6.64
C GLY A 129 -11.14 -2.49 8.07
N ILE A 130 -12.15 -1.73 8.54
CA ILE A 130 -12.75 -1.96 9.87
C ILE A 130 -13.44 -3.32 9.92
N VAL A 131 -14.24 -3.66 8.91
CA VAL A 131 -14.94 -4.95 8.83
C VAL A 131 -13.94 -6.11 8.75
N ALA A 132 -12.91 -5.99 7.93
CA ALA A 132 -11.84 -6.99 7.83
C ALA A 132 -11.12 -7.16 9.18
N SER A 133 -10.72 -6.06 9.83
CA SER A 133 -10.04 -6.11 11.13
C SER A 133 -10.91 -6.72 12.22
N ALA A 134 -12.20 -6.35 12.29
CA ALA A 134 -13.14 -6.92 13.24
C ALA A 134 -13.40 -8.41 12.96
N GLY A 135 -13.56 -8.79 11.69
CA GLY A 135 -13.70 -10.18 11.26
C GLY A 135 -12.46 -11.00 11.62
N LEU A 136 -11.27 -10.51 11.34
CA LEU A 136 -10.02 -11.18 11.70
C LEU A 136 -9.87 -11.34 13.21
N ALA A 137 -10.20 -10.32 14.00
CA ALA A 137 -10.15 -10.40 15.46
C ALA A 137 -11.15 -11.43 16.04
N TRP A 138 -12.31 -11.58 15.39
CA TRP A 138 -13.35 -12.49 15.85
C TRP A 138 -13.15 -13.93 15.39
N PHE A 139 -12.78 -14.15 14.13
CA PHE A 139 -12.74 -15.48 13.52
C PHE A 139 -11.34 -16.13 13.55
N ALA A 140 -10.25 -15.36 13.51
CA ALA A 140 -8.90 -15.93 13.48
C ALA A 140 -8.60 -16.90 14.66
N PRO A 141 -9.03 -16.61 15.90
CA PRO A 141 -8.80 -17.54 17.02
C PRO A 141 -9.60 -18.83 16.95
N SER A 142 -10.68 -18.87 16.15
CA SER A 142 -11.56 -20.05 16.03
C SER A 142 -11.19 -20.98 14.87
N VAL A 143 -10.24 -20.56 14.02
CA VAL A 143 -9.77 -21.39 12.92
C VAL A 143 -8.62 -22.26 13.42
N GLU A 144 -8.93 -23.51 13.77
CA GLU A 144 -7.92 -24.56 13.94
C GLU A 144 -7.35 -24.91 12.56
N VAL A 145 -6.41 -24.13 12.09
CA VAL A 145 -5.61 -24.52 10.94
C VAL A 145 -4.55 -25.49 11.46
N GLU A 146 -4.60 -26.74 10.97
CA GLU A 146 -3.48 -27.67 11.18
C GLU A 146 -2.17 -26.89 10.94
N GLN A 147 -1.32 -26.85 11.97
CA GLN A 147 -0.06 -26.07 12.03
C GLN A 147 0.98 -26.50 10.97
N VAL A 148 0.58 -26.60 9.74
CA VAL A 148 1.28 -27.43 8.76
C VAL A 148 2.22 -26.64 7.88
N ILE A 149 2.09 -25.30 7.82
CA ILE A 149 2.57 -24.75 6.54
C ILE A 149 3.98 -24.17 6.61
N ILE A 150 4.36 -23.50 7.66
CA ILE A 150 5.58 -22.70 7.57
C ILE A 150 6.50 -22.80 8.81
N GLY A 151 6.11 -23.50 9.86
CA GLY A 151 6.93 -23.76 11.04
C GLY A 151 8.19 -22.89 11.20
N ASP A 152 9.33 -23.43 10.86
CA ASP A 152 10.63 -22.75 10.95
C ASP A 152 10.82 -21.57 9.97
N ALA A 153 10.03 -21.50 8.89
CA ALA A 153 10.11 -20.41 7.91
C ALA A 153 9.22 -19.21 8.24
N LEU A 154 8.30 -19.32 9.22
CA LEU A 154 7.42 -18.24 9.63
C LEU A 154 8.17 -16.95 10.01
N PRO A 155 9.27 -16.99 10.79
CA PRO A 155 10.04 -15.79 11.11
C PRO A 155 10.62 -15.11 9.86
N LEU A 156 11.06 -15.87 8.87
CA LEU A 156 11.64 -15.34 7.64
C LEU A 156 10.57 -14.66 6.78
N VAL A 157 9.41 -15.30 6.60
CA VAL A 157 8.28 -14.75 5.84
C VAL A 157 7.74 -13.49 6.51
N SER A 158 7.56 -13.53 7.83
CA SER A 158 7.13 -12.38 8.63
C SER A 158 8.16 -11.25 8.56
N GLY A 159 9.45 -11.57 8.59
CA GLY A 159 10.55 -10.62 8.46
C GLY A 159 10.50 -9.85 7.13
N ILE A 160 10.29 -10.54 6.01
CA ILE A 160 10.11 -9.90 4.70
C ILE A 160 8.90 -8.96 4.72
N GLY A 161 7.78 -9.39 5.32
CA GLY A 161 6.60 -8.55 5.50
C GLY A 161 6.93 -7.26 6.28
N PHE A 162 7.58 -7.37 7.44
CA PHE A 162 7.96 -6.20 8.23
C PHE A 162 8.91 -5.26 7.49
N VAL A 163 9.93 -5.79 6.80
CA VAL A 163 10.86 -4.95 6.00
C VAL A 163 10.09 -4.23 4.90
N THR A 164 9.18 -4.91 4.22
CA THR A 164 8.34 -4.29 3.19
C THR A 164 7.48 -3.17 3.76
N LEU A 165 6.85 -3.40 4.93
CA LEU A 165 6.06 -2.39 5.61
C LEU A 165 6.90 -1.17 6.00
N LEU A 166 8.08 -1.38 6.58
CA LEU A 166 8.99 -0.30 6.94
C LEU A 166 9.44 0.52 5.73
N VAL A 167 9.75 -0.13 4.60
CA VAL A 167 10.10 0.56 3.36
C VAL A 167 8.91 1.39 2.85
N ILE A 168 7.69 0.86 2.88
CA ILE A 168 6.49 1.59 2.48
C ILE A 168 6.25 2.79 3.40
N ILE A 169 6.34 2.63 4.71
CA ILE A 169 6.19 3.72 5.69
C ILE A 169 7.26 4.79 5.47
N TRP A 170 8.50 4.38 5.23
CA TRP A 170 9.59 5.31 4.95
C TRP A 170 9.32 6.10 3.66
N LEU A 171 8.95 5.44 2.57
CA LEU A 171 8.59 6.09 1.30
C LEU A 171 7.43 7.07 1.47
N LEU A 172 6.40 6.69 2.22
CA LEU A 172 5.26 7.55 2.52
C LEU A 172 5.70 8.79 3.30
N SER A 173 6.50 8.61 4.33
CA SER A 173 6.98 9.70 5.20
C SER A 173 7.85 10.67 4.41
N ASP A 174 8.84 10.18 3.66
CA ASP A 174 9.75 10.99 2.85
C ASP A 174 8.99 11.82 1.81
N ARG A 175 8.02 11.21 1.13
CA ARG A 175 7.24 11.91 0.09
C ARG A 175 6.19 12.86 0.65
N LEU A 176 5.59 12.54 1.80
CA LEU A 176 4.67 13.47 2.48
C LEU A 176 5.41 14.72 2.95
N LEU A 177 6.61 14.59 3.51
CA LEU A 177 7.47 15.72 3.87
C LEU A 177 7.79 16.56 2.63
N THR A 178 8.27 15.95 1.55
CA THR A 178 8.59 16.65 0.30
C THR A 178 7.38 17.41 -0.26
N ILE A 179 6.18 16.82 -0.22
CA ILE A 179 4.95 17.48 -0.69
C ILE A 179 4.56 18.63 0.24
N SER A 180 4.75 18.46 1.55
CA SER A 180 4.47 19.48 2.56
C SER A 180 5.38 20.69 2.36
N ASP A 181 6.69 20.46 2.23
CA ASP A 181 7.67 21.53 2.04
C ASP A 181 7.41 22.31 0.75
N ALA A 182 7.08 21.61 -0.35
CA ALA A 182 6.71 22.25 -1.60
C ALA A 182 5.41 23.06 -1.49
N ALA A 183 4.44 22.59 -0.70
CA ALA A 183 3.19 23.30 -0.47
C ALA A 183 3.41 24.58 0.35
N VAL A 184 4.27 24.52 1.37
CA VAL A 184 4.67 25.68 2.18
C VAL A 184 5.38 26.72 1.31
N ALA A 185 6.40 26.29 0.55
CA ALA A 185 7.14 27.20 -0.34
C ALA A 185 6.24 27.87 -1.39
N LEU A 186 5.22 27.16 -1.90
CA LEU A 186 4.24 27.74 -2.82
C LEU A 186 3.32 28.75 -2.12
N ALA A 187 2.92 28.47 -0.87
CA ALA A 187 2.11 29.39 -0.07
C ALA A 187 2.86 30.68 0.23
N ASP A 188 4.13 30.59 0.63
CA ASP A 188 5.00 31.73 0.91
C ASP A 188 5.19 32.60 -0.35
N LYS A 189 5.43 31.97 -1.50
CA LYS A 189 5.55 32.69 -2.78
C LYS A 189 4.27 33.46 -3.13
N ARG A 190 3.09 32.83 -2.94
CA ARG A 190 1.80 33.50 -3.21
C ARG A 190 1.52 34.63 -2.24
N ALA A 191 1.93 34.49 -0.98
CA ALA A 191 1.81 35.57 0.01
C ALA A 191 2.66 36.77 -0.38
N ALA A 192 3.91 36.55 -0.82
CA ALA A 192 4.78 37.61 -1.31
C ALA A 192 4.24 38.29 -2.58
N GLU A 193 3.73 37.51 -3.56
CA GLU A 193 3.12 38.06 -4.78
C GLU A 193 1.86 38.92 -4.47
N ALA A 194 1.06 38.49 -3.47
CA ALA A 194 -0.12 39.23 -3.04
C ALA A 194 0.25 40.56 -2.35
N GLU A 195 1.29 40.56 -1.52
CA GLU A 195 1.78 41.77 -0.85
C GLU A 195 2.36 42.77 -1.84
N ASP A 196 3.16 42.30 -2.83
CA ASP A 196 3.65 43.15 -3.90
C ASP A 196 2.53 43.77 -4.75
N ALA A 197 1.47 43.01 -5.03
CA ALA A 197 0.30 43.51 -5.76
C ALA A 197 -0.45 44.55 -4.95
N ARG A 198 -0.58 44.36 -3.63
CA ARG A 198 -1.23 45.31 -2.72
C ARG A 198 -0.43 46.63 -2.66
N GLN A 199 0.90 46.57 -2.50
CA GLN A 199 1.73 47.75 -2.47
C GLN A 199 1.63 48.57 -3.77
N ARG A 200 1.63 47.89 -4.93
CA ARG A 200 1.46 48.61 -6.23
C ARG A 200 0.07 49.25 -6.36
N ALA A 201 -0.97 48.63 -5.76
CA ALA A 201 -2.32 49.22 -5.78
C ALA A 201 -2.47 50.41 -4.82
N GLU A 202 -1.67 50.45 -3.73
CA GLU A 202 -1.64 51.58 -2.79
C GLU A 202 -0.82 52.78 -3.34
N GLU A 203 0.13 52.52 -4.24
CA GLU A 203 0.98 53.53 -4.89
C GLU A 203 0.31 54.20 -6.12
N ALA A 204 -0.73 53.60 -6.70
CA ALA A 204 -1.44 54.06 -7.91
C ALA A 204 -2.66 54.93 -7.58
#